data_39bd1f17dc01681e81d301bec1b1a087
#
_entry.id   39bd1f17dc01681e81d301bec1b1a087
#
_cell.length_a   1.000
_cell.length_b   1.000
_cell.length_c   1.000
_cell.angle_alpha   90.00
_cell.angle_beta   90.00
_cell.angle_gamma   90.00
#
_symmetry.space_group_name_H-M   'P 1'
#
loop_
_entity.id
_entity.type
_entity.pdbx_description
1 polymer ?
#
loop_
_entity_poly.entity_id
_entity_poly.type
_entity_poly.pdbx_seq_one_letter_code
_entity_poly.pdbx_strand_id
1 'polypeptide(L)'
;MKTAVRILLGLILLAASIAKLSNLPGFVAVLHSYRFLPQGLHWPAAIIIAVSELVIGSWLCWGRHLRQAAWTAAALHCAYAGFATFMLLRRVPILNCGCFGSFLARPLSWMTVGQNLLLVALSLLLVRLARPAPTQPGDGDSH
;
A
#
# COMPACT_ATOMS: atom_id res chain seq x y z
N MET A 1 -11.11 16.20 6.80
CA MET A 1 -11.08 14.72 6.81
C MET A 1 -10.47 14.14 5.55
N LYS A 2 -10.98 14.42 4.34
CA LYS A 2 -10.43 13.93 3.04
C LYS A 2 -8.93 14.18 2.88
N THR A 3 -8.46 15.42 3.13
CA THR A 3 -7.05 15.79 2.98
C THR A 3 -6.16 15.09 4.02
N ALA A 4 -6.59 14.96 5.26
CA ALA A 4 -5.83 14.29 6.32
C ALA A 4 -5.63 12.79 5.99
N VAL A 5 -6.69 12.08 5.60
CA VAL A 5 -6.61 10.66 5.22
C VAL A 5 -5.71 10.46 4.01
N ARG A 6 -5.81 11.33 3.00
CA ARG A 6 -4.98 11.30 1.79
C ARG A 6 -3.49 11.46 2.12
N ILE A 7 -3.15 12.48 2.89
CA ILE A 7 -1.75 12.76 3.27
C ILE A 7 -1.21 11.64 4.16
N LEU A 8 -1.98 11.17 5.12
CA LEU A 8 -1.57 10.06 5.98
C LEU A 8 -1.23 8.80 5.17
N LEU A 9 -2.11 8.37 4.27
CA LEU A 9 -1.87 7.21 3.40
C LEU A 9 -0.66 7.43 2.49
N GLY A 10 -0.54 8.63 1.90
CA GLY A 10 0.59 8.99 1.05
C GLY A 10 1.91 8.93 1.81
N LEU A 11 1.98 9.51 3.01
CA LEU A 11 3.20 9.51 3.84
C LEU A 11 3.59 8.10 4.31
N ILE A 12 2.63 7.25 4.65
CA ILE A 12 2.91 5.85 5.02
C ILE A 12 3.57 5.11 3.86
N LEU A 13 3.01 5.23 2.64
CA LEU A 13 3.58 4.59 1.45
C LEU A 13 4.95 5.16 1.09
N LEU A 14 5.13 6.47 1.16
CA LEU A 14 6.42 7.11 0.92
C LEU A 14 7.47 6.66 1.93
N ALA A 15 7.14 6.63 3.22
CA ALA A 15 8.06 6.15 4.26
C ALA A 15 8.44 4.68 4.04
N ALA A 16 7.48 3.82 3.68
CA ALA A 16 7.72 2.42 3.38
C ALA A 16 8.62 2.24 2.15
N SER A 17 8.38 3.02 1.08
CA SER A 17 9.20 3.02 -0.14
C SER A 17 10.63 3.50 0.14
N ILE A 18 10.78 4.64 0.82
CA ILE A 18 12.09 5.20 1.15
C ILE A 18 12.89 4.21 1.99
N ALA A 19 12.28 3.58 2.99
CA ALA A 19 12.93 2.57 3.81
C ALA A 19 13.43 1.37 2.98
N LYS A 20 12.66 0.91 2.00
CA LYS A 20 13.08 -0.19 1.10
C LYS A 20 14.20 0.24 0.15
N LEU A 21 14.10 1.42 -0.43
CA LEU A 21 15.10 1.95 -1.37
C LEU A 21 16.41 2.31 -0.70
N SER A 22 16.38 2.77 0.55
CA SER A 22 17.59 3.11 1.32
C SER A 22 18.47 1.89 1.63
N ASN A 23 17.89 0.68 1.68
CA ASN A 23 18.63 -0.57 1.82
C ASN A 23 17.99 -1.66 0.95
N LEU A 24 18.08 -1.47 -0.35
CA LEU A 24 17.51 -2.40 -1.32
C LEU A 24 18.08 -3.82 -1.21
N PRO A 25 19.41 -4.03 -1.02
CA PRO A 25 19.95 -5.38 -0.79
C PRO A 25 19.34 -6.06 0.44
N GLY A 26 19.16 -5.33 1.53
CA GLY A 26 18.50 -5.83 2.74
C GLY A 26 17.05 -6.21 2.50
N PHE A 27 16.32 -5.43 1.69
CA PHE A 27 14.96 -5.76 1.31
C PHE A 27 14.87 -6.98 0.37
N VAL A 28 15.82 -7.14 -0.55
CA VAL A 28 15.96 -8.36 -1.37
C VAL A 28 16.19 -9.59 -0.50
N ALA A 29 17.02 -9.49 0.55
CA ALA A 29 17.22 -10.59 1.50
C ALA A 29 15.92 -10.95 2.25
N VAL A 30 15.10 -9.94 2.61
CA VAL A 30 13.78 -10.18 3.18
C VAL A 30 12.89 -10.95 2.19
N LEU A 31 12.82 -10.55 0.92
CA LEU A 31 12.05 -11.27 -0.10
C LEU A 31 12.54 -12.71 -0.29
N HIS A 32 13.85 -12.91 -0.22
CA HIS A 32 14.44 -14.27 -0.29
C HIS A 32 13.95 -15.16 0.86
N SER A 33 13.76 -14.62 2.05
CA SER A 33 13.28 -15.38 3.22
C SER A 33 11.87 -15.96 3.04
N TYR A 34 11.06 -15.37 2.17
CA TYR A 34 9.71 -15.86 1.87
C TYR A 34 9.68 -17.17 1.07
N ARG A 35 10.78 -17.55 0.41
CA ARG A 35 10.92 -18.78 -0.40
C ARG A 35 9.78 -18.97 -1.40
N PHE A 36 9.22 -17.89 -1.90
CA PHE A 36 8.09 -17.89 -2.83
C PHE A 36 8.51 -17.61 -4.27
N LEU A 37 9.55 -16.78 -4.45
CA LEU A 37 10.04 -16.35 -5.75
C LEU A 37 11.26 -17.17 -6.18
N PRO A 38 11.40 -17.48 -7.49
CA PRO A 38 12.66 -17.97 -8.08
C PRO A 38 13.81 -16.99 -7.81
N GLN A 39 15.04 -17.51 -7.66
CA GLN A 39 16.20 -16.71 -7.25
C GLN A 39 16.44 -15.46 -8.11
N GLY A 40 16.20 -15.53 -9.42
CA GLY A 40 16.40 -14.39 -10.34
C GLY A 40 15.38 -13.28 -10.23
N LEU A 41 14.24 -13.50 -9.56
CA LEU A 41 13.12 -12.53 -9.51
C LEU A 41 13.12 -11.66 -8.27
N HIS A 42 13.98 -11.89 -7.28
CA HIS A 42 13.96 -11.11 -6.02
C HIS A 42 14.33 -9.64 -6.24
N TRP A 43 15.33 -9.36 -7.08
CA TRP A 43 15.76 -8.00 -7.39
C TRP A 43 14.67 -7.20 -8.14
N PRO A 44 14.16 -7.67 -9.29
CA PRO A 44 13.09 -6.96 -9.98
C PRO A 44 11.83 -6.82 -9.12
N ALA A 45 11.45 -7.82 -8.34
CA ALA A 45 10.32 -7.74 -7.43
C ALA A 45 10.51 -6.66 -6.36
N ALA A 46 11.70 -6.59 -5.74
CA ALA A 46 12.02 -5.58 -4.74
C ALA A 46 11.90 -4.15 -5.32
N ILE A 47 12.43 -3.94 -6.52
CA ILE A 47 12.37 -2.64 -7.20
C ILE A 47 10.91 -2.29 -7.54
N ILE A 48 10.15 -3.21 -8.14
CA ILE A 48 8.75 -2.99 -8.51
C ILE A 48 7.92 -2.63 -7.29
N ILE A 49 8.07 -3.35 -6.19
CA ILE A 49 7.35 -3.09 -4.94
C ILE A 49 7.69 -1.69 -4.41
N ALA A 50 8.98 -1.36 -4.26
CA ALA A 50 9.40 -0.08 -3.72
C ALA A 50 8.98 1.10 -4.62
N VAL A 51 9.12 0.97 -5.93
CA VAL A 51 8.73 2.02 -6.89
C VAL A 51 7.22 2.18 -6.95
N SER A 52 6.43 1.09 -6.89
CA SER A 52 4.97 1.20 -6.86
C SER A 52 4.47 1.96 -5.64
N GLU A 53 5.04 1.70 -4.46
CA GLU A 53 4.72 2.46 -3.24
C GLU A 53 5.10 3.94 -3.37
N LEU A 54 6.27 4.23 -3.96
CA LEU A 54 6.73 5.60 -4.20
C LEU A 54 5.76 6.36 -5.11
N VAL A 55 5.38 5.75 -6.22
CA VAL A 55 4.47 6.37 -7.21
C VAL A 55 3.09 6.58 -6.61
N ILE A 56 2.50 5.56 -5.97
CA ILE A 56 1.16 5.66 -5.39
C ILE A 56 1.16 6.65 -4.21
N GLY A 57 2.17 6.62 -3.37
CA GLY A 57 2.30 7.56 -2.24
C GLY A 57 2.43 9.01 -2.71
N SER A 58 3.28 9.27 -3.71
CA SER A 58 3.43 10.59 -4.33
C SER A 58 2.12 11.05 -4.99
N TRP A 59 1.43 10.16 -5.69
CA TRP A 59 0.15 10.44 -6.33
C TRP A 59 -0.92 10.82 -5.32
N LEU A 60 -1.03 10.09 -4.21
CA LEU A 60 -1.92 10.44 -3.10
C LEU A 60 -1.58 11.83 -2.52
N CYS A 61 -0.30 12.13 -2.30
CA CYS A 61 0.13 13.42 -1.79
C CYS A 61 -0.19 14.56 -2.79
N TRP A 62 -0.05 14.34 -4.08
CA TRP A 62 -0.40 15.32 -5.11
C TRP A 62 -1.92 15.59 -5.15
N GLY A 63 -2.74 14.56 -5.00
CA GLY A 63 -4.20 14.68 -4.91
C GLY A 63 -4.92 14.83 -6.24
N ARG A 64 -4.23 14.72 -7.36
CA ARG A 64 -4.84 14.70 -8.69
C ARG A 64 -5.41 13.30 -8.97
N HIS A 65 -6.63 13.23 -9.53
CA HIS A 65 -7.34 11.97 -9.74
C HIS A 65 -7.42 11.07 -8.49
N LEU A 66 -7.73 11.69 -7.36
CA LEU A 66 -7.67 11.09 -6.03
C LEU A 66 -8.41 9.76 -5.91
N ARG A 67 -9.54 9.60 -6.62
CA ARG A 67 -10.31 8.36 -6.62
C ARG A 67 -9.52 7.20 -7.22
N GLN A 68 -8.78 7.43 -8.31
CA GLN A 68 -7.94 6.41 -8.93
C GLN A 68 -6.75 6.06 -8.02
N ALA A 69 -6.06 7.07 -7.48
CA ALA A 69 -4.97 6.87 -6.53
C ALA A 69 -5.41 6.08 -5.29
N ALA A 70 -6.61 6.34 -4.77
CA ALA A 70 -7.16 5.62 -3.64
C ALA A 70 -7.52 4.17 -3.99
N TRP A 71 -8.02 3.89 -5.19
CA TRP A 71 -8.26 2.51 -5.66
C TRP A 71 -6.96 1.73 -5.83
N THR A 72 -5.91 2.35 -6.41
CA THR A 72 -4.61 1.69 -6.55
C THR A 72 -3.97 1.40 -5.19
N ALA A 73 -4.09 2.32 -4.23
CA ALA A 73 -3.63 2.09 -2.86
C ALA A 73 -4.41 0.95 -2.18
N ALA A 74 -5.74 0.90 -2.34
CA ALA A 74 -6.56 -0.19 -1.81
C ALA A 74 -6.15 -1.54 -2.40
N ALA A 75 -5.94 -1.62 -3.72
CA ALA A 75 -5.50 -2.84 -4.39
C ALA A 75 -4.12 -3.29 -3.90
N LEU A 76 -3.16 -2.37 -3.73
CA LEU A 76 -1.83 -2.67 -3.22
C LEU A 76 -1.88 -3.25 -1.80
N HIS A 77 -2.60 -2.60 -0.88
CA HIS A 77 -2.73 -3.09 0.49
C HIS A 77 -3.53 -4.39 0.59
N CYS A 78 -4.52 -4.59 -0.30
CA CYS A 78 -5.25 -5.85 -0.40
C CYS A 78 -4.32 -6.99 -0.84
N ALA A 79 -3.44 -6.75 -1.82
CA ALA A 79 -2.43 -7.72 -2.24
C ALA A 79 -1.46 -8.06 -1.10
N TYR A 80 -1.02 -7.06 -0.32
CA TYR A 80 -0.16 -7.30 0.85
C TYR A 80 -0.88 -8.08 1.95
N ALA A 81 -2.13 -7.76 2.26
CA ALA A 81 -2.92 -8.51 3.23
C ALA A 81 -3.12 -9.96 2.78
N GLY A 82 -3.46 -10.18 1.52
CA GLY A 82 -3.63 -11.51 0.94
C GLY A 82 -2.34 -12.32 0.96
N PHE A 83 -1.22 -11.72 0.57
CA PHE A 83 0.08 -12.37 0.60
C PHE A 83 0.52 -12.71 2.03
N ALA A 84 0.36 -11.78 2.98
CA ALA A 84 0.66 -12.02 4.39
C ALA A 84 -0.18 -13.16 4.97
N THR A 85 -1.48 -13.18 4.67
CA THR A 85 -2.39 -14.25 5.08
C THR A 85 -1.95 -15.60 4.50
N PHE A 86 -1.64 -15.64 3.21
CA PHE A 86 -1.16 -16.87 2.55
C PHE A 86 0.11 -17.40 3.21
N MET A 87 1.07 -16.54 3.52
CA MET A 87 2.32 -16.96 4.19
C MET A 87 2.08 -17.44 5.62
N LEU A 88 1.19 -16.80 6.37
CA LEU A 88 0.83 -17.25 7.72
C LEU A 88 0.15 -18.62 7.70
N LEU A 89 -0.73 -18.87 6.74
CA LEU A 89 -1.38 -20.17 6.57
C LEU A 89 -0.38 -21.28 6.21
N ARG A 90 0.65 -20.96 5.45
CA ARG A 90 1.77 -21.88 5.15
C ARG A 90 2.68 -22.13 6.34
N ARG A 91 2.51 -21.45 7.46
CA ARG A 91 3.32 -21.54 8.68
C ARG A 91 4.83 -21.38 8.45
N VAL A 92 5.21 -20.59 7.45
CA VAL A 92 6.62 -20.26 7.21
C VAL A 92 7.06 -19.25 8.26
N PRO A 93 8.11 -19.52 9.05
CA PRO A 93 8.61 -18.59 10.05
C PRO A 93 9.33 -17.42 9.35
N ILE A 94 8.65 -16.27 9.23
CA ILE A 94 9.20 -15.08 8.61
C ILE A 94 9.51 -14.07 9.70
N LEU A 95 10.80 -13.82 9.93
CA LEU A 95 11.31 -12.96 10.98
C LEU A 95 11.18 -11.46 10.66
N ASN A 96 11.00 -11.12 9.37
CA ASN A 96 10.81 -9.75 8.93
C ASN A 96 9.71 -9.69 7.85
N CYS A 97 8.62 -8.98 8.13
CA CYS A 97 7.51 -8.81 7.18
C CYS A 97 7.86 -7.90 5.98
N GLY A 98 8.97 -7.16 6.02
CA GLY A 98 9.42 -6.29 4.93
C GLY A 98 8.56 -5.04 4.69
N CYS A 99 7.55 -4.75 5.51
CA CYS A 99 6.67 -3.59 5.34
C CYS A 99 7.46 -2.27 5.26
N PHE A 100 8.48 -2.12 6.12
CA PHE A 100 9.43 -1.01 6.12
C PHE A 100 10.84 -1.47 5.77
N GLY A 101 10.96 -2.35 4.78
CA GLY A 101 12.25 -2.89 4.34
C GLY A 101 12.95 -3.69 5.45
N SER A 102 14.25 -3.47 5.57
CA SER A 102 15.10 -4.13 6.59
C SER A 102 15.20 -3.35 7.91
N PHE A 103 14.75 -2.10 7.96
CA PHE A 103 14.96 -1.22 9.13
C PHE A 103 14.04 -1.54 10.32
N LEU A 104 12.81 -1.90 10.08
CA LEU A 104 11.84 -2.30 11.10
C LEU A 104 11.55 -3.80 10.97
N ALA A 105 12.51 -4.61 11.38
CA ALA A 105 12.33 -6.06 11.40
C ALA A 105 11.25 -6.43 12.42
N ARG A 106 10.08 -6.81 11.92
CA ARG A 106 8.98 -7.36 12.72
C ARG A 106 8.57 -8.71 12.13
N PRO A 107 8.35 -9.73 12.97
CA PRO A 107 7.89 -11.02 12.48
C PRO A 107 6.53 -10.84 11.78
N LEU A 108 6.34 -11.62 10.73
CA LEU A 108 5.05 -11.68 10.05
C LEU A 108 4.01 -12.25 11.01
N SER A 109 2.93 -11.54 11.20
CA SER A 109 1.88 -11.90 12.17
C SER A 109 0.51 -11.45 11.67
N TRP A 110 -0.55 -11.92 12.32
CA TRP A 110 -1.92 -11.45 12.06
C TRP A 110 -2.09 -9.95 12.26
N MET A 111 -1.23 -9.33 13.06
CA MET A 111 -1.19 -7.87 13.21
C MET A 111 -0.80 -7.19 11.89
N THR A 112 0.13 -7.77 11.12
CA THR A 112 0.51 -7.28 9.79
C THR A 112 -0.68 -7.34 8.82
N VAL A 113 -1.47 -8.40 8.86
CA VAL A 113 -2.70 -8.52 8.07
C VAL A 113 -3.70 -7.44 8.49
N GLY A 114 -3.95 -7.28 9.80
CA GLY A 114 -4.85 -6.26 10.33
C GLY A 114 -4.46 -4.83 9.94
N GLN A 115 -3.17 -4.51 9.99
CA GLN A 115 -2.65 -3.21 9.55
C GLN A 115 -2.94 -2.95 8.06
N ASN A 116 -2.70 -3.92 7.19
CA ASN A 116 -2.99 -3.77 5.77
C ASN A 116 -4.50 -3.67 5.49
N LEU A 117 -5.34 -4.43 6.19
CA LEU A 117 -6.79 -4.30 6.08
C LEU A 117 -7.30 -2.93 6.56
N LEU A 118 -6.71 -2.37 7.60
CA LEU A 118 -7.01 -1.00 8.03
C LEU A 118 -6.65 0.01 6.92
N LEU A 119 -5.50 -0.14 6.28
CA LEU A 119 -5.09 0.73 5.16
C LEU A 119 -6.00 0.55 3.94
N VAL A 120 -6.49 -0.66 3.67
CA VAL A 120 -7.56 -0.91 2.67
C VAL A 120 -8.82 -0.12 3.05
N ALA A 121 -9.29 -0.22 4.29
CA ALA A 121 -10.49 0.48 4.75
C ALA A 121 -10.34 2.00 4.62
N LEU A 122 -9.20 2.57 5.01
CA LEU A 122 -8.89 4.00 4.84
C LEU A 122 -8.84 4.42 3.37
N SER A 123 -8.27 3.57 2.50
CA SER A 123 -8.25 3.84 1.06
C SER A 123 -9.65 3.82 0.45
N LEU A 124 -10.50 2.87 0.84
CA LEU A 124 -11.90 2.81 0.40
C LEU A 124 -12.73 3.97 0.95
N LEU A 125 -12.48 4.40 2.19
CA LEU A 125 -13.08 5.62 2.74
C LEU A 125 -12.70 6.83 1.88
N LEU A 126 -11.43 6.93 1.48
CA LEU A 126 -10.96 8.00 0.61
C LEU A 126 -11.63 7.96 -0.77
N VAL A 127 -11.88 6.77 -1.34
CA VAL A 127 -12.66 6.60 -2.59
C VAL A 127 -14.06 7.17 -2.42
N ARG A 128 -14.74 6.90 -1.29
CA ARG A 128 -16.09 7.44 -1.00
C ARG A 128 -16.07 8.96 -0.87
N LEU A 129 -15.09 9.49 -0.14
CA LEU A 129 -14.93 10.94 0.06
C LEU A 129 -14.51 11.70 -1.22
N ALA A 130 -13.94 11.00 -2.20
CA ALA A 130 -13.49 11.55 -3.47
C ALA A 130 -14.59 11.51 -4.56
N ARG A 131 -15.81 11.01 -4.26
CA ARG A 131 -16.93 11.08 -5.20
C ARG A 131 -17.33 12.55 -5.42
N PRO A 132 -17.57 12.99 -6.66
CA PRO A 132 -18.20 14.29 -6.90
C PRO A 132 -19.59 14.28 -6.24
N ALA A 133 -19.98 15.41 -5.66
CA ALA A 133 -21.36 15.59 -5.21
C ALA A 133 -22.30 15.31 -6.39
N PRO A 134 -23.45 14.62 -6.20
CA PRO A 134 -24.44 14.47 -7.24
C PRO A 134 -24.81 15.88 -7.71
N THR A 135 -24.65 16.15 -8.99
CA THR A 135 -25.19 17.36 -9.63
C THR A 135 -26.69 17.31 -9.41
N GLN A 136 -27.21 18.21 -8.58
CA GLN A 136 -28.66 18.44 -8.52
C GLN A 136 -29.12 18.80 -9.93
N PRO A 137 -30.15 18.12 -10.47
CA PRO A 137 -30.80 18.57 -11.71
C PRO A 137 -31.24 20.01 -11.46
N GLY A 138 -30.71 20.93 -12.26
CA GLY A 138 -30.96 22.35 -12.07
C GLY A 138 -32.42 22.68 -12.12
N ASP A 139 -32.84 23.51 -11.20
CA ASP A 139 -33.95 24.43 -11.39
C ASP A 139 -33.67 25.30 -12.64
N GLY A 140 -34.12 24.84 -13.74
CA GLY A 140 -34.13 25.58 -15.00
C GLY A 140 -35.50 25.39 -15.64
N ASP A 141 -36.43 26.21 -15.22
CA ASP A 141 -37.39 26.87 -16.10
C ASP A 141 -38.45 27.58 -15.25
N SER A 142 -38.15 28.80 -14.95
CA SER A 142 -39.20 29.80 -14.68
C SER A 142 -38.88 31.03 -15.55
N HIS A 143 -39.36 30.99 -16.84
CA HIS A 143 -39.84 32.17 -17.56
C HIS A 143 -40.62 31.72 -18.78
#